data_9c30b116299f834e13f79d60727d776f
#
_entry.id   9c30b116299f834e13f79d60727d776f
#
_cell.length_a   1.000
_cell.length_b   1.000
_cell.length_c   1.000
_cell.angle_alpha   90.00
_cell.angle_beta   90.00
_cell.angle_gamma   90.00
#
_symmetry.space_group_name_H-M   'P 1'
#
loop_
_entity.id
_entity.type
_entity.pdbx_description
1 polymer ?
#
loop_
_entity_poly.entity_id
_entity_poly.type
_entity_poly.pdbx_seq_one_letter_code
_entity_poly.pdbx_strand_id
1 'polypeptide(L)'
;MEIPWCRRSLLVGAGPTSYGGLIDAAPPDRRPDHRGAATMAHSHPPTGTAIISARGLTQSFRTADREQTVLNGLDVDIRRGDFTAIMGPSGAGKSTLLYALAGLERPTAGTIKFDGETITGMRDDALAVFRRTHCGFVFQQHQLLERRSLIDNVLVAGALTMRSKPRIAAKARELFSLVHLDERAQTRTSAQVSGGEAQRASIVRALINDPELVFADEPTGALNSHNSQAVLDVFCTLHANGQSIVMVTHDRHSALRANRVLYLRDGAIAGECTLGAWDGNEPYGEREHTLAVFLNEMGW
;
A
#
# COMPACT_ATOMS: atom_id res chain seq x y z
N MET A 1 -19.06 1.40 -9.29
CA MET A 1 -19.47 1.04 -7.92
C MET A 1 -18.83 2.08 -7.01
N GLU A 2 -19.64 3.06 -6.57
CA GLU A 2 -19.15 4.17 -5.72
C GLU A 2 -18.91 3.65 -4.30
N ILE A 3 -17.75 3.94 -3.76
CA ILE A 3 -17.33 3.50 -2.42
C ILE A 3 -18.00 4.44 -1.38
N PRO A 4 -18.81 3.94 -0.43
CA PRO A 4 -19.72 4.76 0.39
C PRO A 4 -19.07 5.74 1.38
N TRP A 5 -17.77 5.67 1.65
CA TRP A 5 -17.13 6.51 2.66
C TRP A 5 -16.66 7.90 2.17
N CYS A 6 -16.81 8.19 0.87
CA CYS A 6 -16.43 9.48 0.29
C CYS A 6 -17.46 10.62 0.53
N ARG A 7 -18.61 10.36 1.21
CA ARG A 7 -19.71 11.33 1.38
C ARG A 7 -19.94 11.85 2.81
N ARG A 8 -18.98 11.79 3.71
CA ARG A 8 -19.18 12.40 5.05
C ARG A 8 -17.99 13.22 5.50
N SER A 9 -17.82 14.42 5.00
CA SER A 9 -17.11 15.50 5.70
C SER A 9 -17.19 16.80 4.91
N LEU A 10 -18.33 17.48 4.95
CA LEU A 10 -18.43 18.91 4.66
C LEU A 10 -19.74 19.45 5.24
N LEU A 11 -19.74 19.75 6.55
CA LEU A 11 -20.60 20.75 7.17
C LEU A 11 -19.89 21.23 8.44
N VAL A 12 -19.13 22.31 8.31
CA VAL A 12 -18.70 23.12 9.45
C VAL A 12 -19.36 24.47 9.30
N GLY A 13 -20.38 24.68 10.11
CA GLY A 13 -20.98 25.97 10.34
C GLY A 13 -20.11 26.77 11.31
N ALA A 14 -19.86 28.02 10.97
CA ALA A 14 -19.14 28.99 11.76
C ALA A 14 -19.98 29.54 12.93
N GLY A 15 -19.31 29.80 14.07
CA GLY A 15 -19.81 30.68 15.13
C GLY A 15 -18.76 30.87 16.22
N PRO A 16 -18.42 32.12 16.59
CA PRO A 16 -17.32 32.39 17.50
C PRO A 16 -17.80 32.48 18.95
N THR A 17 -17.05 31.87 19.88
CA THR A 17 -17.09 32.26 21.30
C THR A 17 -15.70 32.24 21.88
N SER A 18 -15.31 33.40 22.32
CA SER A 18 -14.15 33.72 23.13
C SER A 18 -14.20 33.03 24.51
N TYR A 19 -13.11 32.39 24.93
CA TYR A 19 -12.78 32.20 26.33
C TYR A 19 -11.27 32.38 26.49
N GLY A 20 -10.95 33.39 27.31
CA GLY A 20 -9.62 33.70 27.72
C GLY A 20 -9.17 32.85 28.91
N GLY A 21 -7.87 32.67 29.02
CA GLY A 21 -7.11 32.55 30.26
C GLY A 21 -7.07 31.18 30.92
N LEU A 22 -5.96 30.49 30.79
CA LEU A 22 -5.03 30.16 31.88
C LEU A 22 -3.81 29.44 31.27
N ILE A 23 -2.71 30.11 31.35
CA ILE A 23 -1.36 29.58 31.24
C ILE A 23 -1.01 28.94 32.57
N ASP A 24 -0.47 27.71 32.53
CA ASP A 24 0.79 27.30 33.16
C ASP A 24 0.91 25.78 33.30
N ALA A 25 2.15 25.37 33.11
CA ALA A 25 2.83 24.16 33.51
C ALA A 25 3.12 23.14 32.36
N ALA A 26 4.24 23.39 31.69
CA ALA A 26 4.95 22.35 30.95
C ALA A 26 5.74 21.46 31.93
N PRO A 27 5.71 20.14 31.80
CA PRO A 27 6.63 19.26 32.53
C PRO A 27 8.03 19.29 31.91
N PRO A 28 9.11 19.04 32.69
CA PRO A 28 10.47 19.22 32.24
C PRO A 28 10.89 18.19 31.20
N ASP A 29 11.43 18.70 30.13
CA ASP A 29 12.11 17.97 29.05
C ASP A 29 13.40 17.33 29.60
N ARG A 30 13.40 16.00 29.79
CA ARG A 30 14.63 15.21 29.97
C ARG A 30 14.78 14.25 28.81
N ARG A 31 15.33 14.74 27.70
CA ARG A 31 15.87 13.86 26.66
C ARG A 31 17.40 13.95 26.69
N PRO A 32 18.11 12.82 26.65
CA PRO A 32 19.56 12.83 26.53
C PRO A 32 19.97 13.33 25.15
N ASP A 33 21.01 14.17 25.16
CA ASP A 33 21.69 14.77 24.02
C ASP A 33 22.43 13.68 23.22
N HIS A 34 21.90 13.27 22.08
CA HIS A 34 22.61 12.39 21.13
C HIS A 34 23.08 13.21 19.94
N ARG A 35 24.24 13.83 20.11
CA ARG A 35 25.12 14.20 19.00
C ARG A 35 25.78 12.93 18.49
N GLY A 36 25.32 12.45 17.35
CA GLY A 36 25.90 11.35 16.62
C GLY A 36 25.07 11.15 15.37
N ALA A 37 25.64 11.51 14.21
CA ALA A 37 25.11 11.12 12.92
C ALA A 37 25.21 9.59 12.82
N ALA A 38 24.20 8.90 13.31
CA ALA A 38 24.02 7.49 13.08
C ALA A 38 23.03 7.36 11.94
N THR A 39 23.52 6.94 10.78
CA THR A 39 22.74 6.27 9.76
C THR A 39 21.90 5.22 10.47
N MET A 40 20.61 5.47 10.67
CA MET A 40 19.71 4.46 11.20
C MET A 40 19.55 3.38 10.13
N ALA A 41 20.45 2.40 10.16
CA ALA A 41 20.16 1.10 9.59
C ALA A 41 18.98 0.55 10.38
N HIS A 42 17.80 0.61 9.81
CA HIS A 42 16.66 -0.14 10.30
C HIS A 42 17.07 -1.60 10.19
N SER A 43 17.35 -2.27 11.34
CA SER A 43 17.56 -3.70 11.38
C SER A 43 16.25 -4.37 10.94
N HIS A 44 16.15 -4.68 9.67
CA HIS A 44 15.04 -5.46 9.15
C HIS A 44 15.08 -6.83 9.83
N PRO A 45 13.98 -7.29 10.44
CA PRO A 45 13.92 -8.66 10.92
C PRO A 45 14.18 -9.63 9.76
N PRO A 46 14.64 -10.86 10.02
CA PRO A 46 15.07 -11.80 8.99
C PRO A 46 13.97 -11.99 7.94
N THR A 47 14.36 -11.91 6.67
CA THR A 47 13.50 -12.21 5.51
C THR A 47 12.86 -13.59 5.69
N GLY A 48 11.54 -13.67 5.53
CA GLY A 48 10.79 -14.92 5.66
C GLY A 48 9.85 -15.01 6.86
N THR A 49 9.92 -14.09 7.84
CA THR A 49 8.89 -14.01 8.89
C THR A 49 7.62 -13.39 8.33
N ALA A 50 6.45 -13.86 8.77
CA ALA A 50 5.18 -13.27 8.37
C ALA A 50 5.05 -11.86 8.94
N ILE A 51 4.90 -10.85 8.06
CA ILE A 51 4.51 -9.49 8.43
C ILE A 51 2.99 -9.41 8.64
N ILE A 52 2.22 -10.16 7.82
CA ILE A 52 0.79 -10.34 8.04
C ILE A 52 0.50 -11.83 8.15
N SER A 53 -0.34 -12.19 9.12
CA SER A 53 -0.91 -13.52 9.27
C SER A 53 -2.43 -13.41 9.39
N ALA A 54 -3.15 -13.93 8.39
CA ALA A 54 -4.60 -13.98 8.38
C ALA A 54 -5.06 -15.44 8.53
N ARG A 55 -6.05 -15.69 9.39
CA ARG A 55 -6.59 -17.02 9.66
C ARG A 55 -8.11 -17.01 9.67
N GLY A 56 -8.69 -17.95 8.95
CA GLY A 56 -10.14 -18.13 8.84
C GLY A 56 -10.85 -16.90 8.27
N LEU A 57 -10.17 -16.13 7.40
CA LEU A 57 -10.65 -14.85 6.93
C LEU A 57 -11.88 -15.00 6.05
N THR A 58 -13.01 -14.49 6.52
CA THR A 58 -14.29 -14.52 5.81
C THR A 58 -14.79 -13.09 5.59
N GLN A 59 -15.22 -12.81 4.37
CA GLN A 59 -15.86 -11.53 4.02
C GLN A 59 -17.15 -11.80 3.27
N SER A 60 -18.25 -11.35 3.83
CA SER A 60 -19.57 -11.39 3.20
C SER A 60 -20.14 -9.99 3.06
N PHE A 61 -20.74 -9.70 1.91
CA PHE A 61 -21.47 -8.49 1.65
C PHE A 61 -22.96 -8.79 1.60
N ARG A 62 -23.73 -8.00 2.33
CA ARG A 62 -25.20 -8.13 2.35
C ARG A 62 -25.82 -7.03 1.48
N THR A 63 -26.52 -7.43 0.44
CA THR A 63 -27.44 -6.58 -0.31
C THR A 63 -28.86 -6.81 0.17
N ALA A 64 -29.85 -6.01 -0.28
CA ALA A 64 -31.23 -6.12 0.18
C ALA A 64 -31.80 -7.55 0.02
N ASP A 65 -31.36 -8.28 -1.02
CA ASP A 65 -31.94 -9.58 -1.40
C ASP A 65 -30.99 -10.77 -1.26
N ARG A 66 -29.69 -10.54 -1.01
CA ARG A 66 -28.67 -11.62 -1.00
C ARG A 66 -27.51 -11.31 -0.07
N GLU A 67 -27.00 -12.37 0.57
CA GLU A 67 -25.68 -12.37 1.17
C GLU A 67 -24.71 -13.07 0.20
N GLN A 68 -23.63 -12.39 -0.15
CA GLN A 68 -22.59 -12.93 -1.02
C GLN A 68 -21.28 -13.02 -0.25
N THR A 69 -20.80 -14.21 -0.01
CA THR A 69 -19.49 -14.48 0.56
C THR A 69 -18.43 -14.33 -0.53
N VAL A 70 -17.47 -13.43 -0.34
CA VAL A 70 -16.38 -13.14 -1.27
C VAL A 70 -15.08 -13.76 -0.82
N LEU A 71 -14.82 -13.82 0.50
CA LEU A 71 -13.70 -14.56 1.07
C LEU A 71 -14.28 -15.63 1.99
N ASN A 72 -13.77 -16.87 1.88
CA ASN A 72 -14.38 -18.03 2.50
C ASN A 72 -13.38 -18.79 3.38
N GLY A 73 -13.23 -18.37 4.65
CA GLY A 73 -12.36 -19.04 5.61
C GLY A 73 -10.88 -19.10 5.22
N LEU A 74 -10.40 -18.09 4.51
CA LEU A 74 -9.08 -18.05 3.90
C LEU A 74 -7.96 -17.87 4.92
N ASP A 75 -6.91 -18.68 4.79
CA ASP A 75 -5.64 -18.53 5.51
C ASP A 75 -4.55 -18.03 4.58
N VAL A 76 -3.80 -17.01 5.00
CA VAL A 76 -2.67 -16.50 4.22
C VAL A 76 -1.64 -15.81 5.12
N ASP A 77 -0.36 -16.00 4.79
CA ASP A 77 0.76 -15.26 5.35
C ASP A 77 1.42 -14.42 4.27
N ILE A 78 1.60 -13.13 4.53
CA ILE A 78 2.46 -12.24 3.77
C ILE A 78 3.80 -12.19 4.49
N ARG A 79 4.88 -12.47 3.79
CA ARG A 79 6.23 -12.53 4.37
C ARG A 79 6.91 -11.16 4.29
N ARG A 80 7.67 -10.83 5.31
CA ARG A 80 8.48 -9.60 5.34
C ARG A 80 9.57 -9.67 4.28
N GLY A 81 9.74 -8.57 3.55
CA GLY A 81 10.71 -8.47 2.46
C GLY A 81 10.27 -9.14 1.15
N ASP A 82 9.08 -9.75 1.09
CA ASP A 82 8.57 -10.29 -0.17
C ASP A 82 7.87 -9.21 -1.01
N PHE A 83 7.95 -9.38 -2.32
CA PHE A 83 7.04 -8.79 -3.27
C PHE A 83 6.02 -9.88 -3.69
N THR A 84 4.88 -9.88 -3.03
CA THR A 84 3.80 -10.87 -3.27
C THR A 84 2.80 -10.31 -4.27
N ALA A 85 2.57 -11.01 -5.38
CA ALA A 85 1.46 -10.74 -6.29
C ALA A 85 0.27 -11.64 -5.97
N ILE A 86 -0.94 -11.07 -5.91
CA ILE A 86 -2.20 -11.81 -5.78
C ILE A 86 -2.89 -11.77 -7.16
N MET A 87 -2.99 -12.93 -7.79
CA MET A 87 -3.65 -13.14 -9.07
C MET A 87 -4.96 -13.91 -8.91
N GLY A 88 -5.76 -13.95 -9.94
CA GLY A 88 -7.03 -14.70 -9.97
C GLY A 88 -8.05 -14.03 -10.89
N PRO A 89 -9.16 -14.70 -11.25
CA PRO A 89 -10.16 -14.19 -12.16
C PRO A 89 -10.85 -12.92 -11.60
N SER A 90 -11.55 -12.20 -12.49
CA SER A 90 -12.37 -11.06 -12.06
C SER A 90 -13.44 -11.53 -11.07
N GLY A 91 -13.64 -10.79 -9.97
CA GLY A 91 -14.61 -11.16 -8.95
C GLY A 91 -14.13 -12.21 -7.92
N ALA A 92 -12.90 -12.73 -8.02
CA ALA A 92 -12.37 -13.72 -7.07
C ALA A 92 -12.18 -13.18 -5.63
N GLY A 93 -12.27 -11.86 -5.41
CA GLY A 93 -12.10 -11.25 -4.10
C GLY A 93 -10.71 -10.65 -3.83
N LYS A 94 -9.88 -10.45 -4.88
CA LYS A 94 -8.49 -9.97 -4.74
C LYS A 94 -8.38 -8.63 -4.01
N SER A 95 -9.09 -7.60 -4.47
CA SER A 95 -9.09 -6.28 -3.82
C SER A 95 -9.73 -6.33 -2.44
N THR A 96 -10.76 -7.17 -2.25
CA THR A 96 -11.37 -7.43 -0.93
C THR A 96 -10.34 -8.00 0.04
N LEU A 97 -9.56 -8.99 -0.40
CA LEU A 97 -8.47 -9.55 0.41
C LEU A 97 -7.42 -8.47 0.73
N LEU A 98 -6.96 -7.72 -0.28
CA LEU A 98 -5.99 -6.64 -0.09
C LEU A 98 -6.47 -5.63 0.96
N TYR A 99 -7.73 -5.18 0.86
CA TYR A 99 -8.31 -4.18 1.77
C TYR A 99 -8.54 -4.72 3.18
N ALA A 100 -8.92 -6.00 3.31
CA ALA A 100 -9.02 -6.65 4.60
C ALA A 100 -7.65 -6.74 5.30
N LEU A 101 -6.61 -7.23 4.58
CA LEU A 101 -5.24 -7.31 5.10
C LEU A 101 -4.67 -5.96 5.52
N ALA A 102 -5.07 -4.90 4.84
CA ALA A 102 -4.66 -3.52 5.11
C ALA A 102 -5.50 -2.82 6.21
N GLY A 103 -6.51 -3.48 6.75
CA GLY A 103 -7.45 -2.89 7.71
C GLY A 103 -8.29 -1.75 7.12
N LEU A 104 -8.47 -1.69 5.80
CA LEU A 104 -9.40 -0.78 5.12
C LEU A 104 -10.82 -1.31 5.17
N GLU A 105 -11.00 -2.63 5.11
CA GLU A 105 -12.27 -3.32 5.30
C GLU A 105 -12.18 -4.22 6.53
N ARG A 106 -13.29 -4.31 7.26
CA ARG A 106 -13.40 -5.21 8.41
C ARG A 106 -13.90 -6.56 7.92
N PRO A 107 -13.17 -7.66 8.14
CA PRO A 107 -13.68 -8.98 7.80
C PRO A 107 -14.91 -9.33 8.63
N THR A 108 -15.81 -10.11 8.05
CA THR A 108 -17.02 -10.64 8.72
C THR A 108 -16.63 -11.65 9.81
N ALA A 109 -15.57 -12.44 9.57
CA ALA A 109 -15.00 -13.39 10.53
C ALA A 109 -13.50 -13.61 10.27
N GLY A 110 -12.81 -14.26 11.20
CA GLY A 110 -11.38 -14.54 11.13
C GLY A 110 -10.55 -13.49 11.87
N THR A 111 -9.23 -13.68 11.82
CA THR A 111 -8.26 -12.85 12.53
C THR A 111 -7.15 -12.44 11.60
N ILE A 112 -6.76 -11.17 11.66
CA ILE A 112 -5.59 -10.62 10.97
C ILE A 112 -4.62 -10.09 12.03
N LYS A 113 -3.38 -10.56 11.95
CA LYS A 113 -2.27 -10.04 12.75
C LYS A 113 -1.27 -9.36 11.82
N PHE A 114 -0.81 -8.20 12.23
CA PHE A 114 0.27 -7.48 11.59
C PHE A 114 1.44 -7.41 12.57
N ASP A 115 2.58 -7.93 12.19
CA ASP A 115 3.77 -8.05 13.03
C ASP A 115 3.48 -8.62 14.45
N GLY A 116 2.60 -9.63 14.50
CA GLY A 116 2.14 -10.28 15.73
C GLY A 116 0.99 -9.56 16.47
N GLU A 117 0.73 -8.29 16.18
CA GLU A 117 -0.38 -7.53 16.77
C GLU A 117 -1.69 -7.79 16.02
N THR A 118 -2.75 -8.10 16.75
CA THR A 118 -4.08 -8.34 16.16
C THR A 118 -4.73 -7.01 15.77
N ILE A 119 -4.95 -6.81 14.46
CA ILE A 119 -5.62 -5.61 13.93
C ILE A 119 -7.13 -5.79 13.76
N THR A 120 -7.62 -7.01 13.67
CA THR A 120 -9.06 -7.32 13.68
C THR A 120 -9.67 -6.92 15.02
N GLY A 121 -10.77 -6.15 14.99
CA GLY A 121 -11.41 -5.68 16.22
C GLY A 121 -10.84 -4.35 16.78
N MET A 122 -9.77 -3.81 16.21
CA MET A 122 -9.34 -2.44 16.54
C MET A 122 -10.46 -1.44 16.24
N ARG A 123 -10.60 -0.40 17.07
CA ARG A 123 -11.50 0.73 16.80
C ARG A 123 -11.00 1.52 15.59
N ASP A 124 -11.89 2.24 14.92
CA ASP A 124 -11.58 2.99 13.68
C ASP A 124 -10.43 3.98 13.85
N ASP A 125 -10.38 4.68 14.98
CA ASP A 125 -9.28 5.61 15.28
C ASP A 125 -7.93 4.88 15.39
N ALA A 126 -7.90 3.73 16.06
CA ALA A 126 -6.70 2.91 16.20
C ALA A 126 -6.25 2.34 14.83
N LEU A 127 -7.19 1.84 14.01
CA LEU A 127 -6.90 1.40 12.64
C LEU A 127 -6.41 2.55 11.75
N ALA A 128 -6.92 3.77 11.92
CA ALA A 128 -6.44 4.94 11.16
C ALA A 128 -4.99 5.29 11.56
N VAL A 129 -4.66 5.22 12.86
CA VAL A 129 -3.28 5.40 13.34
C VAL A 129 -2.38 4.29 12.81
N PHE A 130 -2.82 3.04 12.91
CA PHE A 130 -2.11 1.88 12.38
C PHE A 130 -1.79 2.06 10.87
N ARG A 131 -2.80 2.33 10.05
CA ARG A 131 -2.62 2.48 8.59
C ARG A 131 -1.65 3.58 8.22
N ARG A 132 -1.75 4.77 8.83
CA ARG A 132 -0.85 5.89 8.50
C ARG A 132 0.60 5.64 8.87
N THR A 133 0.85 4.70 9.81
CA THR A 133 2.20 4.39 10.32
C THR A 133 2.82 3.20 9.60
N HIS A 134 2.03 2.14 9.33
CA HIS A 134 2.55 0.85 8.86
C HIS A 134 2.25 0.55 7.40
N CYS A 135 1.25 1.23 6.79
CA CYS A 135 0.74 0.88 5.46
C CYS A 135 0.93 2.01 4.45
N GLY A 136 1.48 1.68 3.28
CA GLY A 136 1.44 2.52 2.08
C GLY A 136 0.39 2.00 1.11
N PHE A 137 -0.33 2.91 0.41
CA PHE A 137 -1.38 2.54 -0.52
C PHE A 137 -1.17 3.12 -1.90
N VAL A 138 -1.21 2.27 -2.92
CA VAL A 138 -1.19 2.62 -4.34
C VAL A 138 -2.40 1.98 -5.00
N PHE A 139 -3.28 2.80 -5.59
CA PHE A 139 -4.52 2.36 -6.22
C PHE A 139 -4.43 2.41 -7.74
N GLN A 140 -5.29 1.71 -8.44
CA GLN A 140 -5.42 1.74 -9.89
C GLN A 140 -5.67 3.16 -10.41
N GLN A 141 -6.59 3.89 -9.79
CA GLN A 141 -6.74 5.32 -9.93
C GLN A 141 -5.89 5.98 -8.84
N HIS A 142 -4.90 6.75 -9.21
CA HIS A 142 -3.88 7.31 -8.31
C HIS A 142 -4.41 8.06 -7.07
N GLN A 143 -5.72 8.40 -7.02
CA GLN A 143 -6.40 9.04 -5.86
C GLN A 143 -5.63 10.25 -5.32
N LEU A 144 -5.09 11.08 -6.21
CA LEU A 144 -4.44 12.34 -5.87
C LEU A 144 -5.47 13.46 -5.73
N LEU A 145 -5.20 14.41 -4.86
CA LEU A 145 -5.99 15.63 -4.73
C LEU A 145 -5.82 16.47 -6.01
N GLU A 146 -6.84 16.51 -6.85
CA GLU A 146 -6.78 17.02 -8.23
C GLU A 146 -6.32 18.48 -8.33
N ARG A 147 -6.70 19.31 -7.35
CA ARG A 147 -6.38 20.75 -7.32
C ARG A 147 -5.09 21.08 -6.58
N ARG A 148 -4.31 20.06 -6.23
CA ARG A 148 -3.02 20.21 -5.54
C ARG A 148 -1.90 19.69 -6.43
N SER A 149 -0.72 20.27 -6.27
CA SER A 149 0.47 19.77 -6.95
C SER A 149 0.84 18.35 -6.47
N LEU A 150 1.64 17.63 -7.25
CA LEU A 150 2.10 16.30 -6.84
C LEU A 150 2.84 16.35 -5.51
N ILE A 151 3.70 17.36 -5.32
CA ILE A 151 4.43 17.52 -4.06
C ILE A 151 3.48 17.86 -2.89
N ASP A 152 2.45 18.69 -3.07
CA ASP A 152 1.47 18.99 -2.02
C ASP A 152 0.73 17.73 -1.56
N ASN A 153 0.39 16.83 -2.50
CA ASN A 153 -0.22 15.53 -2.18
C ASN A 153 0.66 14.71 -1.23
N VAL A 154 1.97 14.72 -1.47
CA VAL A 154 2.94 14.00 -0.63
C VAL A 154 3.13 14.69 0.72
N LEU A 155 3.23 16.04 0.72
CA LEU A 155 3.38 16.82 1.97
C LEU A 155 2.19 16.64 2.92
N VAL A 156 0.97 16.58 2.39
CA VAL A 156 -0.25 16.33 3.18
C VAL A 156 -0.18 14.95 3.84
N ALA A 157 0.21 13.92 3.10
CA ALA A 157 0.36 12.57 3.66
C ALA A 157 1.47 12.51 4.72
N GLY A 158 2.62 13.15 4.46
CA GLY A 158 3.74 13.20 5.42
C GLY A 158 3.40 13.93 6.72
N ALA A 159 2.51 14.93 6.65
CA ALA A 159 2.07 15.68 7.83
C ALA A 159 1.22 14.85 8.81
N LEU A 160 0.76 13.66 8.41
CA LEU A 160 0.02 12.75 9.30
C LEU A 160 0.92 12.12 10.39
N THR A 161 2.22 12.01 10.13
CA THR A 161 3.19 11.37 11.05
C THR A 161 4.32 12.30 11.45
N MET A 162 4.69 13.27 10.62
CA MET A 162 5.81 14.19 10.84
C MET A 162 5.33 15.62 11.08
N ARG A 163 5.93 16.33 12.07
CA ARG A 163 5.58 17.72 12.38
C ARG A 163 6.43 18.76 11.62
N SER A 164 7.63 18.39 11.18
CA SER A 164 8.58 19.31 10.55
C SER A 164 8.34 19.38 9.04
N LYS A 165 7.73 20.47 8.57
CA LYS A 165 7.52 20.73 7.13
C LYS A 165 8.83 20.65 6.30
N PRO A 166 9.96 21.25 6.73
CA PRO A 166 11.22 21.14 5.98
C PRO A 166 11.69 19.68 5.85
N ARG A 167 11.54 18.88 6.90
CA ARG A 167 11.92 17.45 6.88
C ARG A 167 11.03 16.65 5.93
N ILE A 168 9.71 16.88 5.94
CA ILE A 168 8.79 16.24 5.00
C ILE A 168 9.17 16.61 3.57
N ALA A 169 9.44 17.89 3.29
CA ALA A 169 9.79 18.36 1.97
C ALA A 169 11.13 17.77 1.46
N ALA A 170 12.15 17.67 2.32
CA ALA A 170 13.41 17.04 1.98
C ALA A 170 13.21 15.57 1.59
N LYS A 171 12.52 14.80 2.44
CA LYS A 171 12.20 13.40 2.18
C LYS A 171 11.35 13.20 0.92
N ALA A 172 10.36 14.08 0.69
CA ALA A 172 9.55 14.02 -0.52
C ALA A 172 10.42 14.16 -1.78
N ARG A 173 11.40 15.10 -1.80
CA ARG A 173 12.30 15.27 -2.94
C ARG A 173 13.20 14.05 -3.18
N GLU A 174 13.72 13.43 -2.11
CA GLU A 174 14.48 12.18 -2.21
C GLU A 174 13.64 11.06 -2.84
N LEU A 175 12.39 10.89 -2.38
CA LEU A 175 11.48 9.89 -2.94
C LEU A 175 11.05 10.21 -4.37
N PHE A 176 10.84 11.48 -4.72
CA PHE A 176 10.57 11.88 -6.10
C PHE A 176 11.77 11.59 -7.04
N SER A 177 13.00 11.78 -6.56
CA SER A 177 14.20 11.40 -7.30
C SER A 177 14.26 9.90 -7.53
N LEU A 178 13.92 9.08 -6.52
CA LEU A 178 13.87 7.62 -6.62
C LEU A 178 12.91 7.12 -7.71
N VAL A 179 11.79 7.82 -7.90
CA VAL A 179 10.79 7.47 -8.92
C VAL A 179 10.98 8.24 -10.24
N HIS A 180 12.11 8.90 -10.43
CA HIS A 180 12.45 9.67 -11.64
C HIS A 180 11.41 10.74 -12.02
N LEU A 181 10.93 11.50 -11.03
CA LEU A 181 10.08 12.68 -11.22
C LEU A 181 10.86 13.95 -10.92
N ASP A 182 11.08 14.78 -11.95
CA ASP A 182 11.81 16.04 -11.84
C ASP A 182 11.02 17.11 -11.05
N GLU A 183 11.69 18.20 -10.68
CA GLU A 183 11.08 19.28 -9.90
C GLU A 183 9.92 19.95 -10.65
N ARG A 184 9.98 19.99 -12.00
CA ARG A 184 8.93 20.58 -12.82
C ARG A 184 7.63 19.75 -12.75
N ALA A 185 7.74 18.44 -12.80
CA ALA A 185 6.59 17.55 -12.62
C ALA A 185 6.00 17.67 -11.21
N GLN A 186 6.83 17.75 -10.17
CA GLN A 186 6.41 17.85 -8.77
C GLN A 186 5.49 19.04 -8.49
N THR A 187 5.68 20.17 -9.19
CA THR A 187 4.87 21.40 -9.00
C THR A 187 3.57 21.41 -9.79
N ARG A 188 3.33 20.43 -10.66
CA ARG A 188 2.11 20.28 -11.46
C ARG A 188 1.02 19.51 -10.71
N THR A 189 -0.22 19.72 -11.13
CA THR A 189 -1.36 18.91 -10.67
C THR A 189 -1.42 17.58 -11.43
N SER A 190 -2.18 16.61 -10.92
CA SER A 190 -2.36 15.31 -11.59
C SER A 190 -2.93 15.43 -13.01
N ALA A 191 -3.75 16.45 -13.28
CA ALA A 191 -4.29 16.71 -14.62
C ALA A 191 -3.27 17.27 -15.63
N GLN A 192 -2.11 17.73 -15.16
CA GLN A 192 -1.06 18.37 -15.98
C GLN A 192 0.14 17.45 -16.25
N VAL A 193 0.08 16.22 -15.80
CA VAL A 193 1.13 15.20 -15.95
C VAL A 193 0.57 13.96 -16.63
N SER A 194 1.44 13.07 -17.11
CA SER A 194 1.02 11.79 -17.64
C SER A 194 0.45 10.87 -16.54
N GLY A 195 -0.37 9.90 -16.90
CA GLY A 195 -0.89 8.91 -15.95
C GLY A 195 0.23 8.15 -15.21
N GLY A 196 1.33 7.84 -15.90
CA GLY A 196 2.49 7.20 -15.28
C GLY A 196 3.23 8.10 -14.28
N GLU A 197 3.34 9.41 -14.55
CA GLU A 197 3.89 10.39 -13.60
C GLU A 197 2.99 10.53 -12.37
N ALA A 198 1.68 10.63 -12.57
CA ALA A 198 0.71 10.68 -11.47
C ALA A 198 0.77 9.39 -10.62
N GLN A 199 0.92 8.23 -11.25
CA GLN A 199 1.04 6.97 -10.54
C GLN A 199 2.35 6.87 -9.75
N ARG A 200 3.49 7.28 -10.33
CA ARG A 200 4.74 7.36 -9.58
C ARG A 200 4.67 8.35 -8.40
N ALA A 201 3.98 9.47 -8.56
CA ALA A 201 3.72 10.38 -7.42
C ALA A 201 2.84 9.74 -6.34
N SER A 202 1.87 8.89 -6.72
CA SER A 202 1.07 8.12 -5.75
C SER A 202 1.92 7.13 -4.96
N ILE A 203 2.93 6.54 -5.57
CA ILE A 203 3.93 5.70 -4.89
C ILE A 203 4.74 6.53 -3.89
N VAL A 204 5.22 7.72 -4.27
CA VAL A 204 5.91 8.62 -3.34
C VAL A 204 5.03 8.96 -2.14
N ARG A 205 3.76 9.27 -2.38
CA ARG A 205 2.78 9.50 -1.30
C ARG A 205 2.62 8.29 -0.38
N ALA A 206 2.62 7.07 -0.94
CA ALA A 206 2.53 5.84 -0.16
C ALA A 206 3.76 5.63 0.74
N LEU A 207 4.95 6.05 0.28
CA LEU A 207 6.23 5.82 0.95
C LEU A 207 6.62 6.90 1.97
N ILE A 208 6.00 8.09 1.95
CA ILE A 208 6.47 9.25 2.72
C ILE A 208 6.56 9.00 4.22
N ASN A 209 5.74 8.09 4.76
CA ASN A 209 5.68 7.75 6.16
C ASN A 209 6.49 6.50 6.55
N ASP A 210 7.40 6.01 5.69
CA ASP A 210 8.19 4.78 5.89
C ASP A 210 7.33 3.56 6.23
N PRO A 211 6.35 3.20 5.39
CA PRO A 211 5.50 2.06 5.70
C PRO A 211 6.29 0.76 5.68
N GLU A 212 5.95 -0.17 6.57
CA GLU A 212 6.54 -1.51 6.56
C GLU A 212 6.04 -2.36 5.40
N LEU A 213 4.82 -2.09 4.92
CA LEU A 213 4.18 -2.81 3.82
C LEU A 213 3.46 -1.84 2.86
N VAL A 214 3.73 -2.00 1.57
CA VAL A 214 3.03 -1.29 0.50
C VAL A 214 1.98 -2.21 -0.10
N PHE A 215 0.72 -1.74 -0.11
CA PHE A 215 -0.41 -2.38 -0.76
C PHE A 215 -0.68 -1.70 -2.09
N ALA A 216 -0.69 -2.45 -3.19
CA ALA A 216 -0.92 -1.96 -4.53
C ALA A 216 -2.10 -2.69 -5.18
N ASP A 217 -3.18 -1.97 -5.48
CA ASP A 217 -4.36 -2.51 -6.14
C ASP A 217 -4.36 -2.12 -7.62
N GLU A 218 -4.04 -3.07 -8.51
CA GLU A 218 -3.97 -2.90 -9.96
C GLU A 218 -3.16 -1.64 -10.38
N PRO A 219 -1.93 -1.43 -9.88
CA PRO A 219 -1.23 -0.14 -9.98
C PRO A 219 -0.89 0.27 -11.42
N THR A 220 -0.99 -0.64 -12.37
CA THR A 220 -0.71 -0.44 -13.80
C THR A 220 -1.94 -0.53 -14.69
N GLY A 221 -3.10 -0.89 -14.14
CA GLY A 221 -4.31 -1.23 -14.90
C GLY A 221 -4.93 -0.08 -15.73
N ALA A 222 -4.56 1.18 -15.46
CA ALA A 222 -5.02 2.34 -16.22
C ALA A 222 -3.91 2.95 -17.11
N LEU A 223 -2.75 2.29 -17.23
CA LEU A 223 -1.57 2.82 -17.90
C LEU A 223 -1.31 2.11 -19.24
N ASN A 224 -0.65 2.81 -20.16
CA ASN A 224 -0.08 2.17 -21.34
C ASN A 224 1.17 1.34 -20.97
N SER A 225 1.62 0.46 -21.86
CA SER A 225 2.72 -0.47 -21.62
C SER A 225 4.03 0.21 -21.16
N HIS A 226 4.41 1.33 -21.76
CA HIS A 226 5.62 2.06 -21.40
C HIS A 226 5.54 2.63 -19.95
N ASN A 227 4.42 3.24 -19.61
CA ASN A 227 4.22 3.78 -18.27
C ASN A 227 4.06 2.66 -17.21
N SER A 228 3.45 1.53 -17.58
CA SER A 228 3.35 0.35 -16.74
C SER A 228 4.73 -0.18 -16.37
N GLN A 229 5.62 -0.31 -17.38
CA GLN A 229 6.99 -0.74 -17.16
C GLN A 229 7.72 0.16 -16.17
N ALA A 230 7.68 1.49 -16.36
CA ALA A 230 8.31 2.44 -15.48
C ALA A 230 7.79 2.38 -14.02
N VAL A 231 6.49 2.12 -13.84
CA VAL A 231 5.89 1.92 -12.50
C VAL A 231 6.36 0.61 -11.87
N LEU A 232 6.41 -0.48 -12.65
CA LEU A 232 6.89 -1.78 -12.16
C LEU A 232 8.38 -1.74 -11.80
N ASP A 233 9.20 -1.02 -12.56
CA ASP A 233 10.62 -0.85 -12.25
C ASP A 233 10.82 -0.12 -10.92
N VAL A 234 9.95 0.86 -10.59
CA VAL A 234 9.94 1.48 -9.26
C VAL A 234 9.64 0.45 -8.18
N PHE A 235 8.61 -0.39 -8.35
CA PHE A 235 8.31 -1.44 -7.36
C PHE A 235 9.46 -2.43 -7.20
N CYS A 236 10.12 -2.82 -8.28
CA CYS A 236 11.31 -3.69 -8.22
C CYS A 236 12.46 -3.02 -7.45
N THR A 237 12.71 -1.73 -7.69
CA THR A 237 13.72 -0.95 -6.96
C THR A 237 13.39 -0.88 -5.46
N LEU A 238 12.13 -0.64 -5.11
CA LEU A 238 11.68 -0.63 -3.72
C LEU A 238 11.88 -2.00 -3.05
N HIS A 239 11.49 -3.07 -3.73
CA HIS A 239 11.67 -4.44 -3.23
C HIS A 239 13.15 -4.79 -3.04
N ALA A 240 14.01 -4.45 -4.00
CA ALA A 240 15.46 -4.65 -3.89
C ALA A 240 16.08 -3.89 -2.70
N ASN A 241 15.46 -2.78 -2.27
CA ASN A 241 15.82 -2.02 -1.08
C ASN A 241 15.15 -2.54 0.21
N GLY A 242 14.51 -3.72 0.17
CA GLY A 242 13.92 -4.38 1.33
C GLY A 242 12.46 -4.02 1.65
N GLN A 243 11.78 -3.25 0.80
CA GLN A 243 10.37 -2.93 0.99
C GLN A 243 9.49 -4.17 0.77
N SER A 244 8.65 -4.49 1.74
CA SER A 244 7.59 -5.50 1.57
C SER A 244 6.46 -4.94 0.71
N ILE A 245 5.98 -5.72 -0.26
CA ILE A 245 4.96 -5.29 -1.21
C ILE A 245 3.92 -6.39 -1.39
N VAL A 246 2.63 -6.02 -1.37
CA VAL A 246 1.53 -6.86 -1.83
C VAL A 246 0.83 -6.15 -2.97
N MET A 247 0.81 -6.78 -4.14
CA MET A 247 0.18 -6.23 -5.35
C MET A 247 -0.93 -7.14 -5.83
N VAL A 248 -2.11 -6.60 -6.04
CA VAL A 248 -3.18 -7.27 -6.78
C VAL A 248 -3.01 -6.94 -8.25
N THR A 249 -3.05 -7.94 -9.10
CA THR A 249 -3.02 -7.75 -10.55
C THR A 249 -3.65 -8.92 -11.30
N HIS A 250 -4.21 -8.64 -12.47
CA HIS A 250 -4.60 -9.64 -13.48
C HIS A 250 -3.61 -9.72 -14.64
N ASP A 251 -2.57 -8.89 -14.62
CA ASP A 251 -1.56 -8.86 -15.68
C ASP A 251 -0.36 -9.74 -15.33
N ARG A 252 -0.01 -10.64 -16.27
CA ARG A 252 1.13 -11.58 -16.12
C ARG A 252 2.47 -10.85 -16.03
N HIS A 253 2.65 -9.78 -16.82
CA HIS A 253 3.92 -9.02 -16.80
C HIS A 253 4.16 -8.34 -15.46
N SER A 254 3.09 -7.82 -14.85
CA SER A 254 3.15 -7.28 -13.49
C SER A 254 3.49 -8.37 -12.46
N ALA A 255 2.87 -9.55 -12.55
CA ALA A 255 3.12 -10.66 -11.65
C ALA A 255 4.55 -11.22 -11.77
N LEU A 256 5.15 -11.18 -12.96
CA LEU A 256 6.55 -11.60 -13.20
C LEU A 256 7.57 -10.76 -12.40
N ARG A 257 7.22 -9.58 -11.93
CA ARG A 257 8.09 -8.74 -11.09
C ARG A 257 8.11 -9.17 -9.62
N ALA A 258 7.09 -9.91 -9.17
CA ALA A 258 6.98 -10.39 -7.81
C ALA A 258 7.87 -11.63 -7.59
N ASN A 259 8.40 -11.82 -6.39
CA ASN A 259 9.14 -13.05 -6.05
C ASN A 259 8.20 -14.19 -5.62
N ARG A 260 6.93 -13.88 -5.32
CA ARG A 260 5.91 -14.82 -4.89
C ARG A 260 4.56 -14.47 -5.51
N VAL A 261 3.84 -15.47 -6.02
CA VAL A 261 2.51 -15.30 -6.60
C VAL A 261 1.52 -16.20 -5.84
N LEU A 262 0.44 -15.59 -5.37
CA LEU A 262 -0.71 -16.27 -4.78
C LEU A 262 -1.86 -16.24 -5.77
N TYR A 263 -2.51 -17.38 -6.01
CA TYR A 263 -3.66 -17.46 -6.89
C TYR A 263 -4.94 -17.60 -6.07
N LEU A 264 -5.79 -16.57 -6.15
CA LEU A 264 -7.08 -16.52 -5.47
C LEU A 264 -8.19 -16.98 -6.42
N ARG A 265 -8.98 -17.96 -6.01
CA ARG A 265 -10.16 -18.44 -6.72
C ARG A 265 -11.26 -18.76 -5.73
N ASP A 266 -12.48 -18.33 -6.03
CA ASP A 266 -13.68 -18.59 -5.22
C ASP A 266 -13.53 -18.24 -3.73
N GLY A 267 -12.84 -17.13 -3.46
CA GLY A 267 -12.61 -16.61 -2.11
C GLY A 267 -11.56 -17.37 -1.28
N ALA A 268 -10.79 -18.28 -1.88
CA ALA A 268 -9.74 -19.04 -1.24
C ALA A 268 -8.42 -18.99 -2.01
N ILE A 269 -7.28 -19.19 -1.33
CA ILE A 269 -5.98 -19.35 -2.00
C ILE A 269 -5.96 -20.76 -2.62
N ALA A 270 -6.01 -20.82 -3.95
CA ALA A 270 -6.00 -22.07 -4.71
C ALA A 270 -4.58 -22.59 -4.99
N GLY A 271 -3.58 -21.72 -4.95
CA GLY A 271 -2.19 -22.10 -5.18
C GLY A 271 -1.21 -20.99 -4.87
N GLU A 272 0.06 -21.37 -4.76
CA GLU A 272 1.20 -20.48 -4.54
C GLU A 272 2.35 -20.88 -5.47
N CYS A 273 3.00 -19.87 -6.09
CA CYS A 273 4.19 -20.04 -6.92
C CYS A 273 5.31 -19.13 -6.42
N THR A 274 6.49 -19.67 -6.24
CA THR A 274 7.70 -18.90 -5.88
C THR A 274 8.53 -18.73 -7.13
N LEU A 275 8.77 -17.47 -7.52
CA LEU A 275 9.55 -17.11 -8.70
C LEU A 275 11.00 -16.71 -8.35
N GLY A 276 11.34 -16.53 -7.07
CA GLY A 276 12.63 -15.99 -6.64
C GLY A 276 12.73 -14.47 -6.83
N ALA A 277 13.87 -13.89 -6.46
CA ALA A 277 14.11 -12.46 -6.63
C ALA A 277 14.14 -12.08 -8.13
N TRP A 278 13.60 -10.89 -8.45
CA TRP A 278 13.74 -10.32 -9.77
C TRP A 278 15.15 -9.75 -9.94
N ASP A 279 15.88 -10.22 -10.94
CA ASP A 279 17.29 -9.85 -11.20
C ASP A 279 17.45 -8.70 -12.23
N GLY A 280 16.33 -8.21 -12.78
CA GLY A 280 16.35 -7.12 -13.75
C GLY A 280 16.62 -7.58 -15.18
N ASN A 281 16.85 -8.87 -15.43
CA ASN A 281 17.17 -9.37 -16.76
C ASN A 281 15.92 -9.74 -17.57
N GLU A 282 15.89 -9.32 -18.82
CA GLU A 282 14.97 -9.80 -19.85
C GLU A 282 15.79 -10.53 -20.96
N PRO A 283 15.24 -11.58 -21.56
CA PRO A 283 13.87 -12.10 -21.45
C PRO A 283 13.64 -12.92 -20.18
N TYR A 284 12.40 -12.92 -19.69
CA TYR A 284 11.95 -13.59 -18.45
C TYR A 284 12.18 -15.10 -18.42
N GLY A 285 12.43 -15.73 -19.54
CA GLY A 285 12.87 -17.10 -19.73
C GLY A 285 12.21 -18.14 -18.84
N GLU A 286 12.99 -18.72 -17.91
CA GLU A 286 12.53 -19.75 -16.99
C GLU A 286 11.43 -19.23 -16.04
N ARG A 287 11.51 -17.97 -15.64
CA ARG A 287 10.54 -17.30 -14.75
C ARG A 287 9.15 -17.20 -15.40
N GLU A 288 9.11 -16.81 -16.68
CA GLU A 288 7.87 -16.75 -17.46
C GLU A 288 7.27 -18.15 -17.68
N HIS A 289 8.12 -19.13 -17.98
CA HIS A 289 7.69 -20.52 -18.12
C HIS A 289 7.10 -21.06 -16.81
N THR A 290 7.78 -20.84 -15.68
CA THR A 290 7.32 -21.27 -14.36
C THR A 290 5.96 -20.65 -14.01
N LEU A 291 5.78 -19.35 -14.24
CA LEU A 291 4.51 -18.68 -13.99
C LEU A 291 3.43 -19.19 -14.95
N ALA A 292 3.74 -19.39 -16.22
CA ALA A 292 2.78 -19.87 -17.22
C ALA A 292 2.29 -21.28 -16.89
N VAL A 293 3.17 -22.21 -16.51
CA VAL A 293 2.80 -23.56 -16.06
C VAL A 293 1.88 -23.48 -14.84
N PHE A 294 2.27 -22.73 -13.82
CA PHE A 294 1.46 -22.53 -12.62
C PHE A 294 0.06 -21.96 -12.93
N LEU A 295 -0.03 -20.92 -13.76
CA LEU A 295 -1.31 -20.31 -14.11
C LEU A 295 -2.20 -21.28 -14.91
N ASN A 296 -1.62 -22.08 -15.82
CA ASN A 296 -2.35 -23.12 -16.54
C ASN A 296 -2.92 -24.20 -15.60
N GLU A 297 -2.15 -24.65 -14.59
CA GLU A 297 -2.64 -25.56 -13.55
C GLU A 297 -3.79 -24.95 -12.73
N MET A 298 -3.76 -23.63 -12.53
CA MET A 298 -4.84 -22.89 -11.86
C MET A 298 -6.05 -22.64 -12.77
N GLY A 299 -5.98 -22.98 -14.07
CA GLY A 299 -7.08 -22.76 -15.03
C GLY A 299 -7.22 -21.30 -15.48
N TRP A 300 -6.12 -20.58 -15.51
CA TRP A 300 -6.05 -19.19 -15.98
C TRP A 300 -6.06 -19.12 -17.51
#